data_6e13ca18e6c231acf7f33a5d111945b8
#
_entry.id   6e13ca18e6c231acf7f33a5d111945b8
#
_cell.length_a   1.000
_cell.length_b   1.000
_cell.length_c   1.000
_cell.angle_alpha   90.00
_cell.angle_beta   90.00
_cell.angle_gamma   90.00
#
_symmetry.space_group_name_H-M   'P 1'
#
loop_
_entity.id
_entity.type
_entity.pdbx_description
1 polymer ?
#
loop_
_entity_poly.entity_id
_entity_poly.type
_entity_poly.pdbx_seq_one_letter_code
_entity_poly.pdbx_strand_id
1 'polypeptide(L)'
;MIKDVEGYVGNYNITITKGDEEEQFKVGAIIIATGAEVLEPKGLYGYDGQKVITQLQLEKILKEKSLNAKNIVMIQCVGARIDGRPYCSGICCMVALKNAQLIKELNPDTQITILYRDILTPGTEYEKFYRDTRAKGILFLKYSPDRPPFVEEDHVRVLNQFIQEEVQIPADLVVLSTPLIAYEDSKNLAQLLKVPREANGFFLEAHVKLRPVDFATDGVFICGCAHWPKDINDTISQALGAASRASTILAHRTLEVEGAVARVNEELCVGCGICMKLCSYDAIARTEEGLAHVREVVCKGCGLCGASCPEQAITILHFTNDQILAQIKVLMEGE
;
A
#
# COMPACT_ATOMS: atom_id res chain seq x y z
N MET A 1 -17.96 9.93 -1.88
CA MET A 1 -17.46 8.61 -1.39
C MET A 1 -17.98 7.53 -2.34
N ILE A 2 -17.21 6.45 -2.58
CA ILE A 2 -17.72 5.29 -3.33
C ILE A 2 -18.69 4.55 -2.42
N LYS A 3 -19.93 4.36 -2.88
CA LYS A 3 -20.99 3.66 -2.16
C LYS A 3 -21.08 2.20 -2.57
N ASP A 4 -20.97 1.95 -3.87
CA ASP A 4 -21.11 0.61 -4.41
C ASP A 4 -20.34 0.44 -5.72
N VAL A 5 -19.91 -0.80 -6.01
CA VAL A 5 -19.23 -1.20 -7.24
C VAL A 5 -19.77 -2.54 -7.70
N GLU A 6 -20.44 -2.54 -8.83
CA GLU A 6 -21.01 -3.73 -9.46
C GLU A 6 -20.38 -3.98 -10.82
N GLY A 7 -20.59 -5.18 -11.36
CA GLY A 7 -20.15 -5.52 -12.71
C GLY A 7 -18.81 -6.25 -12.74
N TYR A 8 -18.09 -6.08 -13.85
CA TYR A 8 -16.86 -6.82 -14.15
C TYR A 8 -15.96 -6.01 -15.11
N VAL A 9 -14.76 -6.50 -15.35
CA VAL A 9 -13.80 -5.87 -16.27
C VAL A 9 -14.43 -5.45 -17.59
N GLY A 10 -14.22 -4.20 -17.96
CA GLY A 10 -14.86 -3.59 -19.14
C GLY A 10 -16.27 -3.03 -18.89
N ASN A 11 -16.96 -3.42 -17.83
CA ASN A 11 -18.35 -3.06 -17.52
C ASN A 11 -18.60 -2.87 -16.01
N TYR A 12 -17.79 -2.08 -15.35
CA TYR A 12 -18.06 -1.68 -13.97
C TYR A 12 -19.09 -0.57 -13.90
N ASN A 13 -20.05 -0.69 -12.98
CA ASN A 13 -20.96 0.38 -12.57
C ASN A 13 -20.54 0.84 -11.17
N ILE A 14 -20.15 2.10 -11.04
CA ILE A 14 -19.70 2.69 -9.79
C ILE A 14 -20.73 3.70 -9.33
N THR A 15 -21.26 3.54 -8.12
CA THR A 15 -22.13 4.51 -7.47
C THR A 15 -21.30 5.35 -6.50
N ILE A 16 -21.29 6.65 -6.68
CA ILE A 16 -20.66 7.61 -5.75
C ILE A 16 -21.71 8.47 -5.07
N THR A 17 -21.42 8.85 -3.82
CA THR A 17 -22.24 9.80 -3.06
C THR A 17 -21.48 11.09 -2.83
N LYS A 18 -22.15 12.24 -3.05
CA LYS A 18 -21.65 13.58 -2.74
C LYS A 18 -22.71 14.33 -1.94
N GLY A 19 -22.60 14.31 -0.62
CA GLY A 19 -23.70 14.73 0.25
C GLY A 19 -24.87 13.77 0.11
N ASP A 20 -26.05 14.28 -0.20
CA ASP A 20 -27.29 13.51 -0.40
C ASP A 20 -27.51 13.08 -1.87
N GLU A 21 -26.64 13.49 -2.77
CA GLU A 21 -26.72 13.16 -4.20
C GLU A 21 -25.96 11.87 -4.51
N GLU A 22 -26.53 11.03 -5.36
CA GLU A 22 -25.92 9.82 -5.89
C GLU A 22 -25.73 9.94 -7.41
N GLU A 23 -24.52 9.61 -7.85
CA GLU A 23 -24.19 9.55 -9.27
C GLU A 23 -23.66 8.17 -9.65
N GLN A 24 -24.02 7.70 -10.84
CA GLN A 24 -23.55 6.42 -11.37
C GLN A 24 -22.65 6.61 -12.58
N PHE A 25 -21.55 5.87 -12.60
CA PHE A 25 -20.59 5.89 -13.69
C PHE A 25 -20.36 4.49 -14.24
N LYS A 26 -20.37 4.36 -15.56
CA LYS A 26 -19.87 3.17 -16.26
C LYS A 26 -18.40 3.36 -16.58
N VAL A 27 -17.57 2.43 -16.14
CA VAL A 27 -16.11 2.45 -16.38
C VAL A 27 -15.60 1.08 -16.82
N GLY A 28 -14.60 1.07 -17.68
CA GLY A 28 -13.98 -0.18 -18.14
C GLY A 28 -12.88 -0.70 -17.23
N ALA A 29 -12.25 0.19 -16.44
CA ALA A 29 -11.17 -0.13 -15.53
C ALA A 29 -11.18 0.81 -14.33
N ILE A 30 -10.58 0.37 -13.20
CA ILE A 30 -10.47 1.11 -11.94
C ILE A 30 -9.00 1.17 -11.54
N ILE A 31 -8.49 2.34 -11.20
CA ILE A 31 -7.14 2.51 -10.65
C ILE A 31 -7.25 3.06 -9.23
N ILE A 32 -6.75 2.32 -8.25
CA ILE A 32 -6.67 2.76 -6.85
C ILE A 32 -5.40 3.57 -6.66
N ALA A 33 -5.54 4.86 -6.37
CA ALA A 33 -4.46 5.81 -6.15
C ALA A 33 -4.73 6.70 -4.92
N THR A 34 -5.33 6.15 -3.89
CA THR A 34 -5.82 6.87 -2.69
C THR A 34 -4.70 7.39 -1.80
N GLY A 35 -3.45 6.97 -2.04
CA GLY A 35 -2.31 7.41 -1.25
C GLY A 35 -2.21 6.73 0.12
N ALA A 36 -1.60 7.44 1.06
CA ALA A 36 -1.37 7.00 2.43
C ALA A 36 -1.41 8.20 3.38
N GLU A 37 -1.52 7.96 4.67
CA GLU A 37 -1.51 8.99 5.70
C GLU A 37 -0.17 9.06 6.40
N VAL A 38 0.16 10.24 6.96
CA VAL A 38 1.32 10.40 7.83
C VAL A 38 0.91 10.06 9.26
N LEU A 39 1.63 9.15 9.92
CA LEU A 39 1.36 8.82 11.32
C LEU A 39 1.46 10.06 12.20
N GLU A 40 0.41 10.38 12.95
CA GLU A 40 0.45 11.36 14.02
C GLU A 40 1.08 10.71 15.27
N PRO A 41 2.21 11.23 15.79
CA PRO A 41 2.99 10.55 16.83
C PRO A 41 2.46 10.81 18.25
N LYS A 42 1.15 10.77 18.47
CA LYS A 42 0.54 10.96 19.79
C LYS A 42 1.14 10.03 20.84
N GLY A 43 1.57 10.60 21.97
CA GLY A 43 2.19 9.84 23.05
C GLY A 43 3.65 9.42 22.82
N LEU A 44 4.27 9.80 21.70
CA LEU A 44 5.66 9.52 21.39
C LEU A 44 6.53 10.75 21.55
N TYR A 45 7.67 10.61 22.23
CA TYR A 45 8.72 11.64 22.35
C TYR A 45 8.22 13.01 22.85
N GLY A 46 7.11 13.06 23.60
CA GLY A 46 6.54 14.32 24.08
C GLY A 46 5.89 15.17 22.99
N TYR A 47 5.45 14.57 21.88
CA TYR A 47 4.78 15.29 20.79
C TYR A 47 3.65 16.19 21.28
N ASP A 48 3.77 17.50 21.04
CA ASP A 48 2.82 18.53 21.45
C ASP A 48 2.34 19.44 20.29
N GLY A 49 2.93 19.28 19.10
CA GLY A 49 2.64 20.08 17.93
C GLY A 49 3.19 21.52 17.97
N GLN A 50 4.02 21.86 18.96
CA GLN A 50 4.62 23.19 19.15
C GLN A 50 6.15 23.11 19.25
N LYS A 51 6.67 22.48 20.28
CA LYS A 51 8.10 22.26 20.50
C LYS A 51 8.57 20.93 19.93
N VAL A 52 7.74 19.92 20.01
CA VAL A 52 7.96 18.61 19.37
C VAL A 52 6.95 18.44 18.25
N ILE A 53 7.42 18.58 17.03
CA ILE A 53 6.58 18.61 15.80
C ILE A 53 6.94 17.48 14.83
N THR A 54 6.12 17.27 13.81
CA THR A 54 6.43 16.35 12.71
C THR A 54 7.18 17.05 11.58
N GLN A 55 7.82 16.28 10.68
CA GLN A 55 8.43 16.81 9.46
C GLN A 55 7.42 17.60 8.60
N LEU A 56 6.16 17.15 8.53
CA LEU A 56 5.12 17.83 7.78
C LEU A 56 4.74 19.21 8.39
N GLN A 57 4.73 19.32 9.72
CA GLN A 57 4.53 20.59 10.41
C GLN A 57 5.73 21.54 10.21
N LEU A 58 6.95 20.99 10.24
CA LEU A 58 8.15 21.74 9.91
C LEU A 58 8.10 22.33 8.49
N GLU A 59 7.64 21.55 7.49
CA GLU A 59 7.49 22.05 6.11
C GLU A 59 6.55 23.25 6.00
N LYS A 60 5.47 23.28 6.80
CA LYS A 60 4.58 24.46 6.87
C LYS A 60 5.30 25.67 7.41
N ILE A 61 6.04 25.51 8.52
CA ILE A 61 6.84 26.57 9.14
C ILE A 61 7.89 27.10 8.16
N LEU A 62 8.57 26.21 7.43
CA LEU A 62 9.58 26.60 6.44
C LEU A 62 8.97 27.36 5.26
N LYS A 63 7.79 26.92 4.77
CA LYS A 63 7.06 27.60 3.70
C LYS A 63 6.64 29.03 4.10
N GLU A 64 6.24 29.20 5.35
CA GLU A 64 5.87 30.49 5.93
C GLU A 64 7.08 31.34 6.32
N LYS A 65 8.29 30.78 6.26
CA LYS A 65 9.55 31.43 6.72
C LYS A 65 9.49 31.91 8.17
N SER A 66 8.73 31.22 9.01
CA SER A 66 8.47 31.58 10.41
C SER A 66 9.33 30.81 11.40
N LEU A 67 10.36 30.08 10.94
CA LEU A 67 11.25 29.31 11.80
C LEU A 67 12.07 30.19 12.72
N ASN A 68 11.92 30.02 14.04
CA ASN A 68 12.65 30.72 15.07
C ASN A 68 13.30 29.74 16.06
N ALA A 69 14.17 28.87 15.57
CA ALA A 69 14.92 27.92 16.38
C ALA A 69 16.39 27.93 15.96
N LYS A 70 17.30 27.91 16.95
CA LYS A 70 18.75 27.85 16.72
C LYS A 70 19.30 26.44 16.79
N ASN A 71 18.70 25.60 17.62
CA ASN A 71 19.11 24.21 17.82
C ASN A 71 17.93 23.28 17.48
N ILE A 72 18.09 22.46 16.46
CA ILE A 72 17.04 21.56 15.98
C ILE A 72 17.54 20.12 16.04
N VAL A 73 16.77 19.25 16.69
CA VAL A 73 17.04 17.82 16.71
C VAL A 73 15.96 17.10 15.92
N MET A 74 16.35 16.33 14.90
CA MET A 74 15.44 15.51 14.11
C MET A 74 15.59 14.04 14.52
N ILE A 75 14.49 13.38 14.90
CA ILE A 75 14.49 11.97 15.31
C ILE A 75 13.85 11.12 14.22
N GLN A 76 14.63 10.20 13.65
CA GLN A 76 14.17 9.29 12.58
C GLN A 76 13.47 8.05 13.13
N CYS A 77 12.65 7.40 12.28
CA CYS A 77 11.96 6.13 12.56
C CYS A 77 10.96 6.19 13.73
N VAL A 78 10.39 7.35 14.03
CA VAL A 78 9.41 7.51 15.10
C VAL A 78 8.12 6.76 14.76
N GLY A 79 7.82 5.69 15.50
CA GLY A 79 6.64 4.85 15.27
C GLY A 79 6.75 3.92 14.04
N ALA A 80 7.95 3.74 13.47
CA ALA A 80 8.25 2.78 12.42
C ALA A 80 9.31 1.77 12.84
N ARG A 81 9.36 0.59 12.19
CA ARG A 81 10.33 -0.48 12.46
C ARG A 81 10.23 -0.96 13.91
N ILE A 82 9.02 -1.13 14.40
CA ILE A 82 8.62 -1.60 15.73
C ILE A 82 7.61 -2.73 15.59
N ASP A 83 7.34 -3.44 16.68
CA ASP A 83 6.25 -4.41 16.72
C ASP A 83 4.92 -3.75 16.32
N GLY A 84 4.14 -4.43 15.48
CA GLY A 84 2.90 -3.91 14.89
C GLY A 84 3.08 -2.94 13.71
N ARG A 85 4.30 -2.44 13.46
CA ARG A 85 4.66 -1.65 12.26
C ARG A 85 6.12 -1.90 11.89
N PRO A 86 6.44 -3.11 11.37
CA PRO A 86 7.83 -3.55 11.16
C PRO A 86 8.50 -2.91 9.95
N TYR A 87 7.77 -2.23 9.09
CA TYR A 87 8.25 -1.68 7.83
C TYR A 87 8.92 -0.30 7.98
N CYS A 88 9.66 0.08 6.95
CA CYS A 88 10.20 1.41 6.71
C CYS A 88 9.44 2.08 5.57
N SER A 89 9.08 3.34 5.72
CA SER A 89 8.43 4.11 4.64
C SER A 89 9.37 4.51 3.49
N GLY A 90 10.68 4.38 3.66
CA GLY A 90 11.66 4.66 2.62
C GLY A 90 11.88 6.14 2.27
N ILE A 91 11.02 7.04 2.73
CA ILE A 91 11.04 8.46 2.36
C ILE A 91 11.45 9.40 3.51
N CYS A 92 11.25 9.00 4.76
CA CYS A 92 11.43 9.88 5.91
C CYS A 92 12.84 10.45 6.02
N CYS A 93 13.86 9.66 5.66
CA CYS A 93 15.26 10.11 5.67
C CYS A 93 15.48 11.23 4.65
N MET A 94 15.00 11.08 3.43
CA MET A 94 15.13 12.09 2.39
C MET A 94 14.35 13.37 2.73
N VAL A 95 13.17 13.26 3.36
CA VAL A 95 12.40 14.42 3.85
C VAL A 95 13.20 15.18 4.92
N ALA A 96 13.80 14.47 5.88
CA ALA A 96 14.62 15.10 6.92
C ALA A 96 15.85 15.81 6.33
N LEU A 97 16.54 15.15 5.38
CA LEU A 97 17.69 15.73 4.68
C LEU A 97 17.29 17.01 3.92
N LYS A 98 16.19 16.96 3.16
CA LYS A 98 15.65 18.11 2.43
C LYS A 98 15.33 19.26 3.39
N ASN A 99 14.60 19.00 4.44
CA ASN A 99 14.21 20.03 5.41
C ASN A 99 15.44 20.62 6.13
N ALA A 100 16.42 19.78 6.48
CA ALA A 100 17.67 20.23 7.07
C ALA A 100 18.46 21.16 6.14
N GLN A 101 18.52 20.86 4.84
CA GLN A 101 19.15 21.76 3.86
C GLN A 101 18.39 23.06 3.70
N LEU A 102 17.05 23.04 3.62
CA LEU A 102 16.22 24.24 3.54
C LEU A 102 16.41 25.14 4.77
N ILE A 103 16.53 24.56 5.97
CA ILE A 103 16.83 25.33 7.19
C ILE A 103 18.18 26.01 7.05
N LYS A 104 19.22 25.30 6.61
CA LYS A 104 20.56 25.89 6.42
C LYS A 104 20.60 26.97 5.34
N GLU A 105 19.74 26.91 4.34
CA GLU A 105 19.59 27.96 3.32
C GLU A 105 18.89 29.20 3.88
N LEU A 106 17.92 29.05 4.78
CA LEU A 106 17.23 30.16 5.43
C LEU A 106 18.06 30.79 6.55
N ASN A 107 18.74 29.95 7.33
CA ASN A 107 19.58 30.37 8.45
C ASN A 107 20.79 29.43 8.58
N PRO A 108 21.96 29.84 8.03
CA PRO A 108 23.18 29.03 8.07
C PRO A 108 23.69 28.70 9.47
N ASP A 109 23.40 29.58 10.45
CA ASP A 109 23.88 29.42 11.83
C ASP A 109 23.08 28.41 12.66
N THR A 110 21.90 27.98 12.19
CA THR A 110 21.09 26.99 12.88
C THR A 110 21.84 25.65 13.01
N GLN A 111 21.97 25.16 14.23
CA GLN A 111 22.58 23.86 14.51
C GLN A 111 21.52 22.77 14.32
N ILE A 112 21.85 21.76 13.52
CA ILE A 112 20.93 20.67 13.21
C ILE A 112 21.61 19.35 13.52
N THR A 113 20.94 18.51 14.32
CA THR A 113 21.37 17.13 14.59
C THR A 113 20.28 16.16 14.16
N ILE A 114 20.65 15.18 13.34
CA ILE A 114 19.75 14.10 12.91
C ILE A 114 20.11 12.82 13.67
N LEU A 115 19.18 12.36 14.52
CA LEU A 115 19.26 11.11 15.24
C LEU A 115 18.65 10.01 14.40
N TYR A 116 19.39 8.97 14.09
CA TYR A 116 18.97 7.94 13.14
C TYR A 116 19.32 6.53 13.60
N ARG A 117 18.55 5.55 13.12
CA ARG A 117 18.88 4.11 13.23
C ARG A 117 19.69 3.67 12.02
N ASP A 118 19.19 3.97 10.83
CA ASP A 118 19.86 3.87 9.54
C ASP A 118 19.40 5.02 8.66
N ILE A 119 20.24 5.48 7.74
CA ILE A 119 19.86 6.47 6.72
C ILE A 119 19.60 5.70 5.42
N LEU A 120 18.38 5.81 4.91
CA LEU A 120 17.98 5.22 3.65
C LEU A 120 18.03 6.25 2.54
N THR A 121 19.01 6.10 1.64
CA THR A 121 19.24 6.96 0.48
C THR A 121 19.40 6.07 -0.78
N PRO A 122 18.29 5.50 -1.31
CA PRO A 122 18.37 4.50 -2.38
C PRO A 122 18.73 5.12 -3.72
N GLY A 123 19.97 4.92 -4.16
CA GLY A 123 20.46 5.39 -5.45
C GLY A 123 21.54 6.48 -5.35
N THR A 124 22.27 6.68 -6.43
CA THR A 124 23.46 7.57 -6.50
C THR A 124 23.13 9.03 -6.20
N GLU A 125 22.00 9.53 -6.72
CA GLU A 125 21.58 10.93 -6.49
C GLU A 125 21.17 11.17 -5.06
N TYR A 126 20.47 10.23 -4.41
CA TYR A 126 20.06 10.35 -3.00
C TYR A 126 21.24 10.21 -2.07
N GLU A 127 22.19 9.33 -2.39
CA GLU A 127 23.46 9.22 -1.64
C GLU A 127 24.29 10.50 -1.76
N LYS A 128 24.37 11.09 -2.96
CA LYS A 128 25.02 12.40 -3.16
C LYS A 128 24.33 13.47 -2.32
N PHE A 129 23.01 13.54 -2.35
CA PHE A 129 22.24 14.50 -1.55
C PHE A 129 22.52 14.36 -0.05
N TYR A 130 22.66 13.14 0.45
CA TYR A 130 23.06 12.87 1.84
C TYR A 130 24.46 13.41 2.14
N ARG A 131 25.45 13.15 1.27
CA ARG A 131 26.81 13.66 1.44
C ARG A 131 26.84 15.18 1.43
N ASP A 132 26.15 15.79 0.50
CA ASP A 132 26.04 17.27 0.42
C ASP A 132 25.36 17.85 1.69
N THR A 133 24.37 17.15 2.24
CA THR A 133 23.74 17.54 3.51
C THR A 133 24.73 17.50 4.66
N ARG A 134 25.55 16.45 4.75
CA ARG A 134 26.63 16.36 5.77
C ARG A 134 27.66 17.47 5.62
N ALA A 135 28.04 17.79 4.39
CA ALA A 135 29.02 18.85 4.09
C ALA A 135 28.54 20.24 4.56
N LYS A 136 27.24 20.46 4.71
CA LYS A 136 26.67 21.71 5.27
C LYS A 136 26.77 21.80 6.82
N GLY A 137 27.51 20.90 7.48
CA GLY A 137 27.73 20.90 8.94
C GLY A 137 26.56 20.37 9.76
N ILE A 138 25.66 19.60 9.14
CA ILE A 138 24.59 18.90 9.86
C ILE A 138 25.17 17.67 10.53
N LEU A 139 24.91 17.49 11.82
CA LEU A 139 25.40 16.38 12.60
C LEU A 139 24.49 15.16 12.46
N PHE A 140 25.10 13.97 12.41
CA PHE A 140 24.40 12.70 12.31
C PHE A 140 24.86 11.79 13.45
N LEU A 141 23.94 11.44 14.36
CA LEU A 141 24.21 10.54 15.47
C LEU A 141 23.34 9.28 15.38
N LYS A 142 23.99 8.13 15.36
CA LYS A 142 23.29 6.85 15.34
C LYS A 142 22.85 6.47 16.75
N TYR A 143 21.58 6.01 16.88
CA TYR A 143 21.03 5.46 18.11
C TYR A 143 20.54 4.02 17.93
N SER A 144 20.48 3.26 19.05
CA SER A 144 19.88 1.92 19.08
C SER A 144 18.39 1.99 19.40
N PRO A 145 17.55 1.14 18.78
CA PRO A 145 16.14 1.00 19.18
C PRO A 145 15.96 0.57 20.64
N ASP A 146 16.91 -0.17 21.21
CA ASP A 146 16.87 -0.60 22.63
C ASP A 146 17.14 0.54 23.61
N ARG A 147 17.77 1.61 23.15
CA ARG A 147 18.05 2.84 23.89
C ARG A 147 17.69 4.05 23.04
N PRO A 148 16.37 4.31 22.88
CA PRO A 148 15.89 5.43 22.06
C PRO A 148 16.28 6.78 22.69
N PRO A 149 16.35 7.85 21.88
CA PRO A 149 16.53 9.20 22.41
C PRO A 149 15.44 9.56 23.41
N PHE A 150 15.80 10.37 24.40
CA PHE A 150 14.85 10.89 25.38
C PHE A 150 14.77 12.42 25.25
N VAL A 151 13.57 12.94 25.03
CA VAL A 151 13.32 14.38 24.85
C VAL A 151 13.02 15.00 26.20
N GLU A 152 13.79 16.03 26.56
CA GLU A 152 13.60 16.86 27.74
C GLU A 152 13.22 18.29 27.35
N GLU A 153 13.08 19.18 28.35
CA GLU A 153 12.55 20.51 28.10
C GLU A 153 13.45 21.35 27.18
N ASP A 154 14.76 21.26 27.32
CA ASP A 154 15.73 22.12 26.60
C ASP A 154 16.79 21.32 25.82
N HIS A 155 16.76 20.00 25.91
CA HIS A 155 17.72 19.14 25.23
C HIS A 155 17.14 17.74 24.92
N VAL A 156 17.87 17.01 24.10
CA VAL A 156 17.62 15.58 23.82
C VAL A 156 18.80 14.77 24.29
N ARG A 157 18.56 13.78 25.15
CA ARG A 157 19.59 12.81 25.58
C ARG A 157 19.61 11.61 24.63
N VAL A 158 20.78 11.18 24.25
CA VAL A 158 20.98 10.00 23.41
C VAL A 158 22.30 9.32 23.70
N LEU A 159 22.32 7.97 23.72
CA LEU A 159 23.56 7.22 23.75
C LEU A 159 24.25 7.30 22.39
N ASN A 160 25.41 7.94 22.33
CA ASN A 160 26.23 7.94 21.14
C ASN A 160 26.93 6.56 21.01
N GLN A 161 26.57 5.80 19.98
CA GLN A 161 27.06 4.42 19.79
C GLN A 161 28.57 4.34 19.48
N PHE A 162 29.18 5.41 18.99
CA PHE A 162 30.60 5.41 18.65
C PHE A 162 31.50 5.58 19.87
N ILE A 163 31.13 6.51 20.78
CA ILE A 163 31.90 6.78 21.99
C ILE A 163 31.36 6.06 23.22
N GLN A 164 30.21 5.39 23.12
CA GLN A 164 29.50 4.67 24.20
C GLN A 164 29.17 5.56 25.42
N GLU A 165 28.97 6.85 25.18
CA GLU A 165 28.60 7.83 26.21
C GLU A 165 27.26 8.46 25.90
N GLU A 166 26.53 8.82 26.95
CA GLU A 166 25.30 9.62 26.81
C GLU A 166 25.67 11.07 26.54
N VAL A 167 25.10 11.61 25.47
CA VAL A 167 25.29 13.01 25.10
C VAL A 167 23.97 13.78 25.23
N GLN A 168 24.07 15.03 25.65
CA GLN A 168 22.95 15.97 25.72
C GLN A 168 23.09 16.96 24.57
N ILE A 169 22.05 17.06 23.75
CA ILE A 169 22.02 17.89 22.56
C ILE A 169 21.01 19.00 22.79
N PRO A 170 21.41 20.29 22.86
CA PRO A 170 20.47 21.39 22.99
C PRO A 170 19.38 21.33 21.90
N ALA A 171 18.13 21.58 22.25
CA ALA A 171 17.00 21.51 21.35
C ALA A 171 15.95 22.58 21.65
N ASP A 172 15.90 23.60 20.81
CA ASP A 172 14.80 24.57 20.79
C ASP A 172 13.56 24.00 20.10
N LEU A 173 13.81 23.10 19.14
CA LEU A 173 12.80 22.39 18.36
C LEU A 173 13.19 20.93 18.13
N VAL A 174 12.27 20.02 18.38
CA VAL A 174 12.43 18.60 18.07
C VAL A 174 11.50 18.23 16.92
N VAL A 175 12.03 17.54 15.89
CA VAL A 175 11.27 17.19 14.70
C VAL A 175 11.23 15.67 14.53
N LEU A 176 10.04 15.12 14.54
CA LEU A 176 9.79 13.69 14.46
C LEU A 176 9.55 13.24 13.01
N SER A 177 10.34 12.30 12.55
CA SER A 177 10.16 11.66 11.24
C SER A 177 9.30 10.41 11.39
N THR A 178 8.01 10.56 11.11
CA THR A 178 7.00 9.51 11.24
C THR A 178 6.75 8.80 9.91
N PRO A 179 6.32 7.52 9.93
CA PRO A 179 6.06 6.76 8.71
C PRO A 179 4.76 7.17 8.03
N LEU A 180 4.65 6.78 6.76
CA LEU A 180 3.36 6.64 6.11
C LEU A 180 2.66 5.38 6.60
N ILE A 181 1.36 5.50 6.85
CA ILE A 181 0.46 4.41 7.22
C ILE A 181 -0.63 4.26 6.15
N ALA A 182 -1.22 3.07 6.05
CA ALA A 182 -2.32 2.86 5.13
C ALA A 182 -3.49 3.78 5.45
N TYR A 183 -4.17 4.26 4.41
CA TYR A 183 -5.35 5.10 4.56
C TYR A 183 -6.45 4.37 5.35
N GLU A 184 -7.09 5.05 6.29
CA GLU A 184 -8.05 4.43 7.21
C GLU A 184 -9.19 3.72 6.47
N ASP A 185 -9.74 4.37 5.43
CA ASP A 185 -10.85 3.83 4.64
C ASP A 185 -10.45 2.74 3.62
N SER A 186 -9.17 2.39 3.54
CA SER A 186 -8.68 1.34 2.62
C SER A 186 -9.36 -0.01 2.83
N LYS A 187 -9.84 -0.29 4.07
CA LYS A 187 -10.57 -1.52 4.38
C LYS A 187 -11.90 -1.59 3.66
N ASN A 188 -12.68 -0.52 3.70
CA ASN A 188 -13.98 -0.45 3.05
C ASN A 188 -13.84 -0.52 1.53
N LEU A 189 -12.88 0.22 0.99
CA LEU A 189 -12.60 0.20 -0.44
C LEU A 189 -12.13 -1.19 -0.92
N ALA A 190 -11.31 -1.88 -0.13
CA ALA A 190 -10.88 -3.24 -0.43
C ALA A 190 -12.06 -4.23 -0.49
N GLN A 191 -13.02 -4.10 0.42
CA GLN A 191 -14.22 -4.92 0.43
C GLN A 191 -15.13 -4.64 -0.77
N LEU A 192 -15.35 -3.36 -1.10
CA LEU A 192 -16.17 -2.96 -2.26
C LEU A 192 -15.58 -3.47 -3.58
N LEU A 193 -14.26 -3.36 -3.74
CA LEU A 193 -13.57 -3.77 -4.97
C LEU A 193 -13.13 -5.23 -4.96
N LYS A 194 -13.33 -5.96 -3.84
CA LYS A 194 -12.91 -7.37 -3.65
C LYS A 194 -11.42 -7.58 -3.95
N VAL A 195 -10.59 -6.67 -3.42
CA VAL A 195 -9.14 -6.69 -3.56
C VAL A 195 -8.46 -6.94 -2.22
N PRO A 196 -7.32 -7.65 -2.19
CA PRO A 196 -6.61 -7.94 -0.96
C PRO A 196 -5.86 -6.73 -0.40
N ARG A 197 -5.60 -6.77 0.92
CA ARG A 197 -4.66 -5.92 1.63
C ARG A 197 -3.65 -6.79 2.37
N GLU A 198 -2.43 -6.28 2.54
CA GLU A 198 -1.43 -6.91 3.38
C GLU A 198 -1.65 -6.56 4.89
N ALA A 199 -0.85 -7.16 5.78
CA ALA A 199 -1.05 -7.08 7.23
C ALA A 199 -0.99 -5.65 7.82
N ASN A 200 -0.26 -4.71 7.19
CA ASN A 200 -0.17 -3.32 7.63
C ASN A 200 -1.26 -2.42 7.01
N GLY A 201 -2.16 -2.99 6.22
CA GLY A 201 -3.33 -2.33 5.69
C GLY A 201 -3.18 -1.71 4.30
N PHE A 202 -2.01 -1.74 3.69
CA PHE A 202 -1.81 -1.34 2.30
C PHE A 202 -2.43 -2.36 1.35
N PHE A 203 -2.79 -1.92 0.15
CA PHE A 203 -3.31 -2.83 -0.86
C PHE A 203 -2.21 -3.76 -1.39
N LEU A 204 -2.57 -5.01 -1.66
CA LEU A 204 -1.65 -6.05 -2.11
C LEU A 204 -1.89 -6.38 -3.58
N GLU A 205 -0.85 -6.32 -4.38
CA GLU A 205 -0.85 -6.69 -5.79
C GLU A 205 -1.05 -8.19 -6.02
N ALA A 206 -1.44 -8.56 -7.24
CA ALA A 206 -1.64 -9.97 -7.61
C ALA A 206 -0.32 -10.76 -7.58
N HIS A 207 0.79 -10.15 -7.97
CA HIS A 207 2.11 -10.79 -7.92
C HIS A 207 3.22 -9.75 -8.05
N VAL A 208 4.13 -9.70 -7.07
CA VAL A 208 5.18 -8.68 -6.93
C VAL A 208 6.07 -8.50 -8.18
N LYS A 209 6.33 -9.56 -8.96
CA LYS A 209 7.18 -9.50 -10.15
C LYS A 209 6.40 -9.53 -11.46
N LEU A 210 5.34 -10.33 -11.55
CA LEU A 210 4.64 -10.58 -12.80
C LEU A 210 3.46 -9.64 -13.01
N ARG A 211 2.82 -9.19 -11.94
CA ARG A 211 1.64 -8.32 -11.96
C ARG A 211 1.72 -7.28 -10.84
N PRO A 212 2.72 -6.38 -10.86
CA PRO A 212 3.05 -5.50 -9.72
C PRO A 212 2.09 -4.32 -9.54
N VAL A 213 1.21 -4.07 -10.51
CA VAL A 213 0.22 -2.99 -10.48
C VAL A 213 -1.21 -3.50 -10.69
N ASP A 214 -1.37 -4.82 -10.86
CA ASP A 214 -2.67 -5.46 -11.07
C ASP A 214 -3.14 -6.11 -9.76
N PHE A 215 -4.45 -6.18 -9.59
CA PHE A 215 -5.06 -7.09 -8.64
C PHE A 215 -5.42 -8.44 -9.28
N ALA A 216 -5.75 -9.43 -8.46
CA ALA A 216 -6.35 -10.66 -8.95
C ALA A 216 -7.75 -10.43 -9.54
N THR A 217 -8.45 -9.38 -9.11
CA THR A 217 -9.69 -8.88 -9.70
C THR A 217 -9.35 -8.14 -10.99
N ASP A 218 -9.81 -8.66 -12.14
CA ASP A 218 -9.48 -8.08 -13.43
C ASP A 218 -10.04 -6.67 -13.60
N GLY A 219 -9.29 -5.82 -14.28
CA GLY A 219 -9.69 -4.42 -14.53
C GLY A 219 -9.52 -3.50 -13.34
N VAL A 220 -9.00 -3.99 -12.21
CA VAL A 220 -8.66 -3.17 -11.05
C VAL A 220 -7.13 -3.12 -10.91
N PHE A 221 -6.59 -1.91 -10.79
CA PHE A 221 -5.16 -1.63 -10.73
C PHE A 221 -4.82 -0.78 -9.52
N ILE A 222 -3.53 -0.76 -9.18
CA ILE A 222 -3.03 0.00 -8.04
C ILE A 222 -1.79 0.79 -8.40
N CYS A 223 -1.63 1.98 -7.80
CA CYS A 223 -0.40 2.75 -7.88
C CYS A 223 -0.18 3.66 -6.66
N GLY A 224 1.06 4.13 -6.53
CA GLY A 224 1.46 5.08 -5.50
C GLY A 224 1.47 4.50 -4.09
N CYS A 225 1.35 5.39 -3.10
CA CYS A 225 1.44 5.01 -1.69
C CYS A 225 0.23 4.21 -1.18
N ALA A 226 -0.84 4.08 -1.94
CA ALA A 226 -1.92 3.15 -1.63
C ALA A 226 -1.43 1.68 -1.64
N HIS A 227 -0.48 1.37 -2.53
CA HIS A 227 0.16 0.06 -2.61
C HIS A 227 1.18 -0.14 -1.47
N TRP A 228 2.10 0.80 -1.30
CA TRP A 228 3.15 0.77 -0.30
C TRP A 228 3.85 2.12 -0.24
N PRO A 229 4.38 2.55 0.91
CA PRO A 229 5.16 3.79 0.99
C PRO A 229 6.26 3.83 -0.06
N LYS A 230 6.35 4.92 -0.83
CA LYS A 230 7.33 5.12 -1.89
C LYS A 230 7.56 6.60 -2.18
N ASP A 231 8.65 6.91 -2.83
CA ASP A 231 8.96 8.27 -3.26
C ASP A 231 8.17 8.70 -4.51
N ILE A 232 8.40 9.94 -4.96
CA ILE A 232 7.69 10.51 -6.11
C ILE A 232 8.07 9.81 -7.41
N ASN A 233 9.34 9.41 -7.59
CA ASN A 233 9.82 8.76 -8.81
C ASN A 233 9.17 7.38 -8.97
N ASP A 234 9.16 6.59 -7.88
CA ASP A 234 8.49 5.29 -7.85
C ASP A 234 6.98 5.42 -8.02
N THR A 235 6.38 6.45 -7.42
CA THR A 235 4.94 6.75 -7.57
C THR A 235 4.59 7.04 -9.03
N ILE A 236 5.36 7.89 -9.71
CA ILE A 236 5.15 8.20 -11.13
C ILE A 236 5.33 6.96 -12.00
N SER A 237 6.40 6.21 -11.78
CA SER A 237 6.69 4.98 -12.53
C SER A 237 5.55 3.96 -12.39
N GLN A 238 5.05 3.79 -11.18
CA GLN A 238 3.95 2.87 -10.91
C GLN A 238 2.62 3.38 -11.49
N ALA A 239 2.35 4.69 -11.45
CA ALA A 239 1.16 5.29 -12.06
C ALA A 239 1.15 5.11 -13.59
N LEU A 240 2.30 5.30 -14.24
CA LEU A 240 2.45 5.03 -15.68
C LEU A 240 2.23 3.54 -16.00
N GLY A 241 2.76 2.64 -15.16
CA GLY A 241 2.54 1.20 -15.27
C GLY A 241 1.06 0.84 -15.15
N ALA A 242 0.36 1.35 -14.13
CA ALA A 242 -1.07 1.12 -13.94
C ALA A 242 -1.93 1.68 -15.09
N ALA A 243 -1.61 2.88 -15.58
CA ALA A 243 -2.27 3.47 -16.73
C ALA A 243 -2.05 2.64 -18.01
N SER A 244 -0.83 2.17 -18.24
CA SER A 244 -0.50 1.27 -19.37
C SER A 244 -1.30 -0.04 -19.29
N ARG A 245 -1.38 -0.65 -18.12
CA ARG A 245 -2.18 -1.86 -17.90
C ARG A 245 -3.67 -1.63 -18.12
N ALA A 246 -4.23 -0.54 -17.59
CA ALA A 246 -5.62 -0.16 -17.85
C ALA A 246 -5.88 0.07 -19.34
N SER A 247 -4.95 0.68 -20.06
CA SER A 247 -5.05 0.92 -21.51
C SER A 247 -5.14 -0.37 -22.31
N THR A 248 -4.51 -1.46 -21.87
CA THR A 248 -4.64 -2.77 -22.57
C THR A 248 -6.07 -3.30 -22.57
N ILE A 249 -6.85 -2.99 -21.52
CA ILE A 249 -8.27 -3.34 -21.46
C ILE A 249 -9.10 -2.37 -22.33
N LEU A 250 -8.86 -1.07 -22.16
CA LEU A 250 -9.70 -0.03 -22.77
C LEU A 250 -9.49 0.11 -24.29
N ALA A 251 -8.34 -0.35 -24.82
CA ALA A 251 -8.04 -0.32 -26.25
C ALA A 251 -8.79 -1.39 -27.08
N HIS A 252 -9.32 -2.41 -26.44
CA HIS A 252 -10.01 -3.51 -27.11
C HIS A 252 -11.53 -3.39 -26.98
N ARG A 253 -12.25 -3.75 -28.05
CA ARG A 253 -13.72 -3.79 -28.04
C ARG A 253 -14.25 -5.06 -27.35
N THR A 254 -13.46 -6.12 -27.34
CA THR A 254 -13.74 -7.41 -26.73
C THR A 254 -12.56 -7.84 -25.91
N LEU A 255 -12.81 -8.49 -24.79
CA LEU A 255 -11.79 -9.07 -23.93
C LEU A 255 -11.87 -10.59 -23.99
N GLU A 256 -10.74 -11.24 -24.17
CA GLU A 256 -10.62 -12.67 -24.00
C GLU A 256 -10.55 -12.99 -22.50
N VAL A 257 -11.41 -13.88 -22.03
CA VAL A 257 -11.42 -14.35 -20.64
C VAL A 257 -10.87 -15.77 -20.57
N GLU A 258 -10.38 -16.15 -19.40
CA GLU A 258 -9.87 -17.50 -19.14
C GLU A 258 -10.95 -18.53 -19.42
N GLY A 259 -10.60 -19.58 -20.19
CA GLY A 259 -11.54 -20.67 -20.51
C GLY A 259 -11.73 -21.67 -19.37
N ALA A 260 -10.83 -21.68 -18.38
CA ALA A 260 -10.91 -22.54 -17.21
C ALA A 260 -11.91 -21.97 -16.19
N VAL A 261 -13.20 -22.16 -16.42
CA VAL A 261 -14.29 -21.66 -15.58
C VAL A 261 -15.08 -22.81 -14.95
N ALA A 262 -15.75 -22.53 -13.83
CA ALA A 262 -16.65 -23.48 -13.21
C ALA A 262 -17.92 -23.65 -14.07
N ARG A 263 -18.42 -24.87 -14.17
CA ARG A 263 -19.68 -25.22 -14.82
C ARG A 263 -20.55 -25.99 -13.86
N VAL A 264 -21.82 -25.60 -13.76
CA VAL A 264 -22.82 -26.31 -12.94
C VAL A 264 -23.58 -27.31 -13.80
N ASN A 265 -23.72 -28.52 -13.29
CA ASN A 265 -24.68 -29.47 -13.78
C ASN A 265 -26.01 -29.25 -13.06
N GLU A 266 -27.00 -28.71 -13.76
CA GLU A 266 -28.30 -28.34 -13.20
C GLU A 266 -29.11 -29.55 -12.70
N GLU A 267 -28.92 -30.73 -13.31
CA GLU A 267 -29.59 -31.97 -12.91
C GLU A 267 -29.13 -32.48 -11.53
N LEU A 268 -27.86 -32.17 -11.15
CA LEU A 268 -27.28 -32.56 -9.87
C LEU A 268 -27.37 -31.43 -8.82
N CYS A 269 -27.62 -30.20 -9.25
CA CYS A 269 -27.65 -29.04 -8.36
C CYS A 269 -28.92 -28.98 -7.52
N VAL A 270 -28.78 -29.05 -6.21
CA VAL A 270 -29.92 -28.98 -5.26
C VAL A 270 -30.15 -27.54 -4.72
N GLY A 271 -29.46 -26.52 -5.25
CA GLY A 271 -29.65 -25.11 -4.86
C GLY A 271 -29.23 -24.76 -3.43
N CYS A 272 -28.37 -25.56 -2.77
CA CYS A 272 -27.98 -25.35 -1.35
C CYS A 272 -27.26 -24.02 -1.06
N GLY A 273 -26.67 -23.37 -2.08
CA GLY A 273 -26.04 -22.05 -1.98
C GLY A 273 -24.64 -22.01 -1.35
N ILE A 274 -24.02 -23.15 -1.03
CA ILE A 274 -22.66 -23.23 -0.45
C ILE A 274 -21.65 -22.57 -1.40
N CYS A 275 -21.70 -22.90 -2.69
CA CYS A 275 -20.80 -22.38 -3.70
C CYS A 275 -20.85 -20.86 -3.84
N MET A 276 -22.02 -20.24 -3.67
CA MET A 276 -22.20 -18.77 -3.70
C MET A 276 -21.52 -18.10 -2.51
N LYS A 277 -21.67 -18.68 -1.29
CA LYS A 277 -21.07 -18.14 -0.07
C LYS A 277 -19.55 -18.25 -0.06
N LEU A 278 -18.99 -19.25 -0.74
CA LEU A 278 -17.56 -19.51 -0.80
C LEU A 278 -16.84 -18.75 -1.91
N CYS A 279 -17.57 -18.24 -2.91
CA CYS A 279 -16.97 -17.57 -4.05
C CYS A 279 -16.47 -16.17 -3.68
N SER A 280 -15.16 -16.01 -3.53
CA SER A 280 -14.53 -14.72 -3.24
C SER A 280 -14.69 -13.67 -4.37
N TYR A 281 -15.08 -14.12 -5.57
CA TYR A 281 -15.25 -13.27 -6.75
C TYR A 281 -16.72 -12.97 -7.06
N ASP A 282 -17.68 -13.48 -6.25
CA ASP A 282 -19.12 -13.44 -6.55
C ASP A 282 -19.48 -13.90 -7.97
N ALA A 283 -18.74 -14.88 -8.47
CA ALA A 283 -18.97 -15.41 -9.80
C ALA A 283 -20.20 -16.34 -9.90
N ILE A 284 -20.85 -16.66 -8.78
CA ILE A 284 -21.97 -17.59 -8.75
C ILE A 284 -23.22 -16.88 -8.24
N ALA A 285 -24.25 -16.89 -9.06
CA ALA A 285 -25.56 -16.33 -8.75
C ALA A 285 -26.61 -17.45 -8.61
N ARG A 286 -27.79 -17.13 -8.11
CA ARG A 286 -28.94 -18.02 -8.06
C ARG A 286 -29.84 -17.74 -9.26
N THR A 287 -30.30 -18.80 -9.97
CA THR A 287 -31.32 -18.70 -11.01
C THR A 287 -32.70 -18.49 -10.40
N GLU A 288 -33.71 -18.24 -11.23
CA GLU A 288 -35.11 -18.13 -10.82
C GLU A 288 -35.63 -19.46 -10.24
N GLU A 289 -35.12 -20.58 -10.74
CA GLU A 289 -35.43 -21.94 -10.24
C GLU A 289 -34.68 -22.26 -8.93
N GLY A 290 -33.84 -21.37 -8.45
CA GLY A 290 -33.10 -21.55 -7.21
C GLY A 290 -31.77 -22.30 -7.35
N LEU A 291 -31.35 -22.65 -8.56
CA LEU A 291 -30.09 -23.36 -8.84
C LEU A 291 -28.89 -22.37 -8.89
N ALA A 292 -27.69 -22.91 -8.80
CA ALA A 292 -26.47 -22.13 -8.98
C ALA A 292 -26.18 -21.91 -10.48
N HIS A 293 -25.84 -20.66 -10.83
CA HIS A 293 -25.39 -20.26 -12.17
C HIS A 293 -24.05 -19.53 -12.09
N VAL A 294 -23.09 -19.88 -12.94
CA VAL A 294 -21.75 -19.27 -12.97
C VAL A 294 -21.71 -18.14 -14.00
N ARG A 295 -21.33 -16.97 -13.56
CA ARG A 295 -20.97 -15.85 -14.45
C ARG A 295 -19.53 -16.06 -14.93
N GLU A 296 -19.37 -16.64 -16.10
CA GLU A 296 -18.06 -17.08 -16.63
C GLU A 296 -17.05 -15.95 -16.71
N VAL A 297 -17.46 -14.74 -17.07
CA VAL A 297 -16.60 -13.54 -17.19
C VAL A 297 -15.97 -13.12 -15.86
N VAL A 298 -16.56 -13.48 -14.73
CA VAL A 298 -16.07 -13.19 -13.38
C VAL A 298 -15.32 -14.37 -12.76
N CYS A 299 -15.59 -15.58 -13.27
CA CYS A 299 -15.02 -16.81 -12.72
C CYS A 299 -13.51 -16.87 -12.94
N LYS A 300 -12.76 -17.26 -11.90
CA LYS A 300 -11.29 -17.42 -11.94
C LYS A 300 -10.85 -18.89 -12.00
N GLY A 301 -11.76 -19.81 -12.19
CA GLY A 301 -11.44 -21.24 -12.28
C GLY A 301 -10.73 -21.84 -11.05
N CYS A 302 -10.79 -21.19 -9.89
CA CYS A 302 -10.04 -21.59 -8.70
C CYS A 302 -10.46 -22.95 -8.10
N GLY A 303 -11.61 -23.51 -8.51
CA GLY A 303 -12.08 -24.83 -8.12
C GLY A 303 -12.73 -24.95 -6.74
N LEU A 304 -12.71 -23.90 -5.90
CA LEU A 304 -13.21 -23.94 -4.52
C LEU A 304 -14.70 -24.38 -4.47
N CYS A 305 -15.52 -23.88 -5.38
CA CYS A 305 -16.94 -24.25 -5.48
C CYS A 305 -17.16 -25.72 -5.85
N GLY A 306 -16.33 -26.28 -6.74
CA GLY A 306 -16.37 -27.70 -7.12
C GLY A 306 -15.95 -28.61 -5.97
N ALA A 307 -14.84 -28.26 -5.29
CA ALA A 307 -14.34 -29.02 -4.15
C ALA A 307 -15.31 -29.01 -2.94
N SER A 308 -16.14 -27.98 -2.82
CA SER A 308 -17.08 -27.82 -1.69
C SER A 308 -18.52 -28.26 -2.03
N CYS A 309 -18.79 -28.67 -3.24
CA CYS A 309 -20.14 -29.09 -3.66
C CYS A 309 -20.48 -30.48 -3.13
N PRO A 310 -21.45 -30.66 -2.23
CA PRO A 310 -21.79 -32.00 -1.69
C PRO A 310 -22.35 -32.92 -2.74
N GLU A 311 -23.06 -32.40 -3.77
CA GLU A 311 -23.64 -33.14 -4.85
C GLU A 311 -22.69 -33.34 -6.05
N GLN A 312 -21.45 -32.84 -5.95
CA GLN A 312 -20.48 -32.87 -7.06
C GLN A 312 -21.02 -32.27 -8.36
N ALA A 313 -21.96 -31.34 -8.26
CA ALA A 313 -22.64 -30.70 -9.37
C ALA A 313 -21.79 -29.68 -10.12
N ILE A 314 -20.57 -29.38 -9.65
CA ILE A 314 -19.72 -28.33 -10.23
C ILE A 314 -18.38 -28.93 -10.69
N THR A 315 -18.07 -28.72 -11.96
CA THR A 315 -16.78 -29.08 -12.57
C THR A 315 -16.06 -27.83 -13.07
N ILE A 316 -14.73 -27.91 -13.20
CA ILE A 316 -13.94 -26.85 -13.83
C ILE A 316 -13.62 -27.30 -15.26
N LEU A 317 -13.97 -26.43 -16.22
CA LEU A 317 -13.65 -26.69 -17.63
C LEU A 317 -12.13 -26.78 -17.81
N HIS A 318 -11.68 -27.61 -18.72
CA HIS A 318 -10.26 -27.94 -18.99
C HIS A 318 -9.58 -28.79 -17.90
N PHE A 319 -10.23 -29.03 -16.75
CA PHE A 319 -9.72 -29.86 -15.66
C PHE A 319 -10.72 -30.93 -15.20
N THR A 320 -11.51 -31.49 -16.14
CA THR A 320 -12.39 -32.62 -15.83
C THR A 320 -11.55 -33.88 -15.59
N ASN A 321 -12.10 -34.83 -14.83
CA ASN A 321 -11.42 -36.09 -14.54
C ASN A 321 -10.97 -36.81 -15.83
N ASP A 322 -11.81 -36.83 -16.87
CA ASP A 322 -11.49 -37.48 -18.16
C ASP A 322 -10.30 -36.78 -18.86
N GLN A 323 -10.26 -35.44 -18.83
CA GLN A 323 -9.15 -34.68 -19.40
C GLN A 323 -7.83 -34.92 -18.63
N ILE A 324 -7.90 -34.98 -17.30
CA ILE A 324 -6.71 -35.26 -16.46
C ILE A 324 -6.24 -36.70 -16.70
N LEU A 325 -7.15 -37.66 -16.73
CA LEU A 325 -6.82 -39.07 -17.03
C LEU A 325 -6.23 -39.25 -18.42
N ALA A 326 -6.75 -38.52 -19.43
CA ALA A 326 -6.18 -38.56 -20.78
C ALA A 326 -4.73 -38.03 -20.79
N GLN A 327 -4.45 -36.95 -20.07
CA GLN A 327 -3.07 -36.41 -19.95
C GLN A 327 -2.15 -37.44 -19.26
N ILE A 328 -2.59 -38.05 -18.17
CA ILE A 328 -1.82 -39.08 -17.45
C ILE A 328 -1.51 -40.26 -18.38
N LYS A 329 -2.52 -40.75 -19.14
CA LYS A 329 -2.32 -41.85 -20.08
C LYS A 329 -1.25 -41.55 -21.13
N VAL A 330 -1.31 -40.36 -21.76
CA VAL A 330 -0.30 -39.92 -22.73
C VAL A 330 1.10 -39.86 -22.14
N LEU A 331 1.22 -39.38 -20.88
CA LEU A 331 2.50 -39.35 -20.20
C LEU A 331 3.06 -40.72 -19.86
N MET A 332 2.18 -41.72 -19.61
CA MET A 332 2.59 -43.09 -19.31
C MET A 332 2.87 -43.90 -20.58
N GLU A 333 2.25 -43.59 -21.71
CA GLU A 333 2.43 -44.28 -22.99
C GLU A 333 3.56 -43.69 -23.85
N GLY A 334 4.15 -42.54 -23.41
CA GLY A 334 5.16 -41.77 -24.14
C GLY A 334 6.61 -42.19 -23.87
N GLU A 335 6.90 -43.41 -23.38
CA GLU A 335 8.25 -44.00 -23.30
C GLU A 335 8.51 -44.98 -24.44
#